data_8d207339c7778e32b0ec4fb5591dcc9e
#
_entry.id   8d207339c7778e32b0ec4fb5591dcc9e
#
_cell.length_a   1.000
_cell.length_b   1.000
_cell.length_c   1.000
_cell.angle_alpha   90.00
_cell.angle_beta   90.00
_cell.angle_gamma   90.00
#
_symmetry.space_group_name_H-M   'P 1'
#
loop_
_entity.id
_entity.type
_entity.pdbx_description
1 polymer ?
#
loop_
_entity_poly.entity_id
_entity_poly.type
_entity_poly.pdbx_seq_one_letter_code
_entity_poly.pdbx_strand_id
1 'polypeptide(L)'
;MVVDESGSMEIIRKQALVGINETLETIRKMQKAHSELEQRVTLITFDSTHRNMFYDNVPADNVRKLSMRDYRPCGGTPLYDAIGMGIAKINAQAAEGDNVLVTIVTDGEENCSEEYSLRMIKNLIEKLKKQGWTFTFIGTDNLDVEAIAA
;
A
#
# COMPACT_ATOMS: atom_id res chain seq x y z
N MET A 1 2.59 -2.98 0.54
CA MET A 1 1.41 -2.23 1.02
C MET A 1 1.76 -0.75 1.12
N VAL A 2 0.92 0.08 0.57
CA VAL A 2 1.04 1.55 0.67
C VAL A 2 -0.14 2.03 1.52
N VAL A 3 0.13 2.58 2.68
CA VAL A 3 -0.88 2.86 3.70
C VAL A 3 -0.96 4.35 4.00
N ASP A 4 -2.14 4.91 3.79
CA ASP A 4 -2.46 6.29 4.12
C ASP A 4 -2.50 6.50 5.64
N GLU A 5 -1.66 7.40 6.13
CA GLU A 5 -1.59 7.80 7.53
C GLU A 5 -1.95 9.29 7.71
N SER A 6 -2.72 9.83 6.77
CA SER A 6 -3.20 11.22 6.86
C SER A 6 -4.24 11.39 7.97
N GLY A 7 -4.50 12.65 8.36
CA GLY A 7 -5.41 12.97 9.45
C GLY A 7 -6.83 12.44 9.27
N SER A 8 -7.33 12.41 8.04
CA SER A 8 -8.67 11.88 7.73
C SER A 8 -8.83 10.39 8.07
N MET A 9 -7.74 9.64 8.11
CA MET A 9 -7.74 8.23 8.48
C MET A 9 -8.06 7.98 9.95
N GLU A 10 -8.05 9.02 10.81
CA GLU A 10 -8.38 8.88 12.23
C GLU A 10 -9.79 8.31 12.44
N ILE A 11 -10.74 8.68 11.58
CA ILE A 11 -12.13 8.21 11.65
C ILE A 11 -12.22 6.69 11.45
N ILE A 12 -11.39 6.14 10.55
CA ILE A 12 -11.38 4.71 10.20
C ILE A 12 -10.12 4.00 10.69
N ARG A 13 -9.42 4.58 11.65
CA ARG A 13 -8.13 4.08 12.15
C ARG A 13 -8.17 2.62 12.55
N LYS A 14 -9.18 2.21 13.33
CA LYS A 14 -9.33 0.82 13.78
C LYS A 14 -9.58 -0.12 12.61
N GLN A 15 -10.50 0.24 11.70
CA GLN A 15 -10.80 -0.58 10.54
C GLN A 15 -9.59 -0.70 9.61
N ALA A 16 -8.86 0.40 9.41
CA ALA A 16 -7.66 0.39 8.59
C ALA A 16 -6.60 -0.53 9.19
N LEU A 17 -6.37 -0.43 10.50
CA LEU A 17 -5.40 -1.27 11.19
C LEU A 17 -5.79 -2.75 11.13
N VAL A 18 -7.07 -3.07 11.31
CA VAL A 18 -7.58 -4.45 11.17
C VAL A 18 -7.32 -4.96 9.76
N GLY A 19 -7.62 -4.17 8.73
CA GLY A 19 -7.38 -4.55 7.34
C GLY A 19 -5.91 -4.80 7.03
N ILE A 20 -5.03 -3.95 7.53
CA ILE A 20 -3.58 -4.12 7.40
C ILE A 20 -3.14 -5.44 8.04
N ASN A 21 -3.56 -5.66 9.28
CA ASN A 21 -3.15 -6.85 10.04
C ASN A 21 -3.73 -8.14 9.49
N GLU A 22 -4.96 -8.12 8.99
CA GLU A 22 -5.55 -9.27 8.29
C GLU A 22 -4.77 -9.62 7.02
N THR A 23 -4.35 -8.60 6.27
CA THR A 23 -3.54 -8.80 5.06
C THR A 23 -2.18 -9.42 5.42
N LEU A 24 -1.51 -8.90 6.45
CA LEU A 24 -0.23 -9.45 6.91
C LEU A 24 -0.38 -10.90 7.39
N GLU A 25 -1.44 -11.20 8.11
CA GLU A 25 -1.72 -12.56 8.59
C GLU A 25 -2.01 -13.52 7.44
N THR A 26 -2.76 -13.08 6.44
CA THR A 26 -3.03 -13.87 5.24
C THR A 26 -1.73 -14.19 4.51
N ILE A 27 -0.83 -13.23 4.36
CA ILE A 27 0.46 -13.44 3.71
C ILE A 27 1.29 -14.46 4.48
N ARG A 28 1.31 -14.37 5.81
CA ARG A 28 2.03 -15.33 6.66
C ARG A 28 1.48 -16.75 6.53
N LYS A 29 0.16 -16.89 6.52
CA LYS A 29 -0.50 -18.20 6.32
C LYS A 29 -0.19 -18.78 4.96
N MET A 30 -0.22 -17.98 3.91
CA MET A 30 0.13 -18.42 2.57
C MET A 30 1.59 -18.86 2.48
N GLN A 31 2.50 -18.16 3.16
CA GLN A 31 3.91 -18.55 3.20
C GLN A 31 4.09 -19.92 3.86
N LYS A 32 3.35 -20.20 4.93
CA LYS A 32 3.40 -21.51 5.61
C LYS A 32 2.82 -22.63 4.76
N ALA A 33 1.73 -22.34 4.03
CA ALA A 33 1.06 -23.30 3.17
C ALA A 33 1.87 -23.60 1.90
N HIS A 34 2.67 -22.66 1.43
CA HIS A 34 3.44 -22.73 0.18
C HIS A 34 4.90 -22.37 0.44
N SER A 35 5.59 -23.20 1.22
CA SER A 35 6.98 -22.94 1.61
C SER A 35 7.97 -22.92 0.44
N GLU A 36 7.59 -23.48 -0.69
CA GLU A 36 8.37 -23.47 -1.94
C GLU A 36 8.37 -22.10 -2.63
N LEU A 37 7.44 -21.21 -2.27
CA LEU A 37 7.33 -19.86 -2.82
C LEU A 37 7.72 -18.85 -1.74
N GLU A 38 8.79 -18.11 -1.97
CA GLU A 38 9.19 -17.06 -1.03
C GLU A 38 8.28 -15.83 -1.19
N GLN A 39 7.64 -15.42 -0.11
CA GLN A 39 6.87 -14.18 -0.06
C GLN A 39 7.63 -13.12 0.73
N ARG A 40 7.66 -11.92 0.19
CA ARG A 40 8.31 -10.77 0.82
C ARG A 40 7.36 -9.60 0.90
N VAL A 41 7.50 -8.78 1.93
CA VAL A 41 6.60 -7.68 2.23
C VAL A 41 7.36 -6.36 2.31
N THR A 42 6.83 -5.36 1.63
CA THR A 42 7.21 -3.96 1.82
C THR A 42 5.96 -3.22 2.31
N LEU A 43 6.09 -2.54 3.45
CA LEU A 43 5.01 -1.79 4.06
C LEU A 43 5.44 -0.36 4.33
N ILE A 44 4.80 0.58 3.67
CA ILE A 44 5.08 2.02 3.77
C ILE A 44 3.82 2.72 4.24
N THR A 45 3.93 3.57 5.26
CA THR A 45 2.89 4.52 5.63
C THR A 45 3.31 5.92 5.20
N PHE A 46 2.33 6.76 4.90
CA PHE A 46 2.61 8.11 4.42
C PHE A 46 1.59 9.13 4.90
N ASP A 47 2.05 10.35 5.13
CA ASP A 47 1.23 11.56 5.22
C ASP A 47 1.96 12.69 4.47
N SER A 48 1.52 13.95 4.63
CA SER A 48 2.13 15.09 3.93
C SER A 48 3.56 15.41 4.37
N THR A 49 4.00 14.91 5.53
CA THR A 49 5.31 15.23 6.12
C THR A 49 6.17 14.01 6.43
N HIS A 50 5.57 12.82 6.52
CA HIS A 50 6.25 11.60 6.95
C HIS A 50 6.03 10.46 5.97
N ARG A 51 7.07 9.64 5.84
CA ARG A 51 7.03 8.37 5.14
C ARG A 51 7.77 7.37 6.02
N ASN A 52 7.02 6.45 6.59
CA ASN A 52 7.58 5.40 7.45
C ASN A 52 7.63 4.09 6.70
N MET A 53 8.82 3.51 6.62
CA MET A 53 9.00 2.19 6.04
C MET A 53 9.08 1.16 7.16
N PHE A 54 7.94 0.54 7.48
CA PHE A 54 7.88 -0.49 8.52
C PHE A 54 8.58 -1.77 8.09
N TYR A 55 8.37 -2.17 6.84
CA TYR A 55 9.02 -3.32 6.26
C TYR A 55 9.57 -2.97 4.90
N ASP A 56 10.82 -3.34 4.66
CA ASP A 56 11.51 -3.11 3.40
C ASP A 56 11.98 -4.46 2.85
N ASN A 57 11.16 -5.06 1.99
CA ASN A 57 11.47 -6.33 1.34
C ASN A 57 11.80 -7.44 2.35
N VAL A 58 10.95 -7.57 3.37
CA VAL A 58 11.15 -8.50 4.49
C VAL A 58 10.46 -9.83 4.18
N PRO A 59 11.10 -10.98 4.48
CA PRO A 59 10.42 -12.27 4.36
C PRO A 59 9.13 -12.31 5.17
N ALA A 60 8.08 -12.93 4.61
CA ALA A 60 6.74 -12.96 5.21
C ALA A 60 6.74 -13.52 6.64
N ASP A 61 7.61 -14.47 6.95
CA ASP A 61 7.72 -15.06 8.28
C ASP A 61 8.20 -14.07 9.36
N ASN A 62 8.84 -12.98 8.95
CA ASN A 62 9.39 -11.97 9.84
C ASN A 62 8.48 -10.76 10.03
N VAL A 63 7.34 -10.69 9.35
CA VAL A 63 6.39 -9.59 9.54
C VAL A 63 5.50 -9.84 10.76
N ARG A 64 5.13 -8.74 11.44
CA ARG A 64 4.29 -8.77 12.63
C ARG A 64 3.11 -7.83 12.43
N LYS A 65 2.05 -8.05 13.20
CA LYS A 65 0.92 -7.12 13.26
C LYS A 65 1.37 -5.74 13.74
N LEU A 66 0.78 -4.70 13.18
CA LEU A 66 0.95 -3.34 13.67
C LEU A 66 0.03 -3.11 14.86
N SER A 67 0.49 -2.31 15.82
CA SER A 67 -0.31 -1.86 16.96
C SER A 67 -0.90 -0.46 16.68
N MET A 68 -1.80 -0.02 17.54
CA MET A 68 -2.33 1.35 17.49
C MET A 68 -1.24 2.41 17.67
N ARG A 69 -0.11 2.06 18.26
CA ARG A 69 1.05 2.97 18.40
C ARG A 69 1.81 3.14 17.11
N ASP A 70 1.77 2.12 16.26
CA ASP A 70 2.48 2.12 14.97
C ASP A 70 1.76 2.94 13.91
N TYR A 71 0.44 3.10 14.06
CA TYR A 71 -0.40 3.75 13.06
C TYR A 71 -1.11 4.97 13.67
N ARG A 72 -0.56 6.17 13.41
CA ARG A 72 -1.03 7.43 13.98
C ARG A 72 -1.36 8.44 12.88
N PRO A 73 -2.63 8.49 12.44
CA PRO A 73 -3.04 9.41 11.38
C PRO A 73 -2.82 10.89 11.75
N CYS A 74 -2.18 11.62 10.85
CA CYS A 74 -2.07 13.08 10.91
C CYS A 74 -1.65 13.64 9.56
N GLY A 75 -1.83 14.94 9.34
CA GLY A 75 -1.37 15.64 8.15
C GLY A 75 -2.24 15.47 6.92
N GLY A 76 -1.76 15.94 5.78
CA GLY A 76 -2.44 15.86 4.49
C GLY A 76 -2.23 14.52 3.78
N THR A 77 -2.83 14.40 2.60
CA THR A 77 -2.86 13.15 1.82
C THR A 77 -2.24 13.33 0.43
N PRO A 78 -0.91 13.11 0.27
CA PRO A 78 -0.29 13.06 -1.05
C PRO A 78 -0.46 11.67 -1.66
N LEU A 79 -1.71 11.28 -1.94
CA LEU A 79 -2.06 9.93 -2.36
C LEU A 79 -1.33 9.50 -3.65
N TYR A 80 -1.35 10.35 -4.67
CA TYR A 80 -0.72 10.00 -5.95
C TYR A 80 0.80 9.86 -5.81
N ASP A 81 1.43 10.77 -5.10
CA ASP A 81 2.87 10.70 -4.83
C ASP A 81 3.25 9.43 -4.08
N ALA A 82 2.46 9.08 -3.07
CA ALA A 82 2.69 7.88 -2.26
C ALA A 82 2.54 6.61 -3.09
N ILE A 83 1.51 6.51 -3.91
CA ILE A 83 1.30 5.36 -4.80
C ILE A 83 2.46 5.26 -5.80
N GLY A 84 2.81 6.37 -6.46
CA GLY A 84 3.89 6.40 -7.44
C GLY A 84 5.24 6.01 -6.85
N MET A 85 5.57 6.55 -5.69
CA MET A 85 6.84 6.24 -5.01
C MET A 85 6.87 4.81 -4.47
N GLY A 86 5.75 4.33 -3.93
CA GLY A 86 5.63 2.94 -3.47
C GLY A 86 5.82 1.96 -4.62
N ILE A 87 5.18 2.21 -5.75
CA ILE A 87 5.33 1.39 -6.95
C ILE A 87 6.77 1.40 -7.45
N ALA A 88 7.41 2.57 -7.51
CA ALA A 88 8.80 2.69 -7.94
C ALA A 88 9.74 1.87 -7.06
N LYS A 89 9.52 1.89 -5.75
CA LYS A 89 10.32 1.10 -4.81
C LYS A 89 10.12 -0.40 -5.02
N ILE A 90 8.88 -0.85 -5.13
CA ILE A 90 8.57 -2.26 -5.35
C ILE A 90 9.14 -2.74 -6.69
N ASN A 91 8.99 -1.91 -7.73
CA ASN A 91 9.52 -2.24 -9.05
C ASN A 91 11.04 -2.39 -9.07
N ALA A 92 11.74 -1.59 -8.27
CA ALA A 92 13.19 -1.69 -8.13
C ALA A 92 13.65 -2.97 -7.40
N GLN A 93 12.78 -3.53 -6.55
CA GLN A 93 13.04 -4.74 -5.76
C GLN A 93 12.59 -6.03 -6.43
N ALA A 94 11.56 -5.96 -7.27
CA ALA A 94 10.97 -7.12 -7.91
C ALA A 94 11.92 -7.72 -8.96
N ALA A 95 12.02 -9.04 -8.97
CA ALA A 95 12.76 -9.78 -9.98
C ALA A 95 11.83 -10.22 -11.11
N GLU A 96 12.41 -10.53 -12.26
CA GLU A 96 11.67 -11.10 -13.38
C GLU A 96 11.01 -12.41 -12.95
N GLY A 97 9.73 -12.55 -13.27
CA GLY A 97 8.93 -13.71 -12.88
C GLY A 97 8.26 -13.60 -11.51
N ASP A 98 8.56 -12.56 -10.73
CA ASP A 98 7.87 -12.33 -9.46
C ASP A 98 6.41 -11.93 -9.67
N ASN A 99 5.53 -12.47 -8.84
CA ASN A 99 4.16 -11.99 -8.75
C ASN A 99 4.11 -10.82 -7.76
N VAL A 100 3.62 -9.68 -8.21
CA VAL A 100 3.55 -8.47 -7.38
C VAL A 100 2.09 -8.15 -7.08
N LEU A 101 1.77 -8.04 -5.79
CA LEU A 101 0.48 -7.56 -5.30
C LEU A 101 0.70 -6.25 -4.56
N VAL A 102 0.08 -5.19 -5.05
CA VAL A 102 0.10 -3.88 -4.39
C VAL A 102 -1.25 -3.65 -3.70
N THR A 103 -1.23 -3.51 -2.39
CA THR A 103 -2.40 -3.18 -1.58
C THR A 103 -2.28 -1.75 -1.11
N ILE A 104 -3.26 -0.92 -1.44
CA ILE A 104 -3.30 0.49 -1.10
C ILE A 104 -4.43 0.69 -0.10
N VAL A 105 -4.09 1.17 1.10
CA VAL A 105 -5.04 1.44 2.18
C VAL A 105 -5.21 2.94 2.33
N THR A 106 -6.39 3.46 2.02
CA THR A 106 -6.65 4.91 2.01
C THR A 106 -8.16 5.18 2.14
N ASP A 107 -8.51 6.38 2.61
CA ASP A 107 -9.88 6.89 2.52
C ASP A 107 -10.20 7.50 1.15
N GLY A 108 -9.22 7.53 0.26
CA GLY A 108 -9.36 7.98 -1.12
C GLY A 108 -9.24 9.48 -1.33
N GLU A 109 -8.96 10.26 -0.29
CA GLU A 109 -8.71 11.69 -0.45
C GLU A 109 -7.31 11.96 -0.98
N GLU A 110 -7.21 12.91 -1.90
CA GLU A 110 -5.96 13.41 -2.46
C GLU A 110 -5.96 14.93 -2.36
N ASN A 111 -4.95 15.52 -1.75
CA ASN A 111 -4.95 16.97 -1.57
C ASN A 111 -3.59 17.67 -1.70
N CYS A 112 -2.48 16.97 -1.77
CA CYS A 112 -1.17 17.63 -1.76
C CYS A 112 -0.06 16.93 -2.56
N SER A 113 -0.40 16.08 -3.53
CA SER A 113 0.62 15.50 -4.43
C SER A 113 1.24 16.55 -5.33
N GLU A 114 2.55 16.47 -5.52
CA GLU A 114 3.33 17.41 -6.32
C GLU A 114 4.00 16.75 -7.53
N GLU A 115 4.44 15.49 -7.41
CA GLU A 115 5.22 14.80 -8.44
C GLU A 115 4.37 13.94 -9.37
N TYR A 116 3.28 13.36 -8.87
CA TYR A 116 2.41 12.47 -9.62
C TYR A 116 0.99 13.04 -9.72
N SER A 117 0.43 12.92 -10.92
CA SER A 117 -0.99 13.26 -11.17
C SER A 117 -1.84 11.98 -11.23
N LEU A 118 -3.17 12.14 -11.16
CA LEU A 118 -4.09 11.03 -11.36
C LEU A 118 -3.82 10.30 -12.68
N ARG A 119 -3.60 11.05 -13.75
CA ARG A 119 -3.33 10.49 -15.09
C ARG A 119 -2.06 9.64 -15.09
N MET A 120 -1.00 10.12 -14.46
CA MET A 120 0.28 9.38 -14.36
C MET A 120 0.08 8.08 -13.61
N ILE A 121 -0.64 8.10 -12.49
CA ILE A 121 -0.92 6.91 -11.67
C ILE A 121 -1.77 5.91 -12.43
N LYS A 122 -2.83 6.36 -13.10
CA LYS A 122 -3.67 5.47 -13.91
C LYS A 122 -2.87 4.77 -15.01
N ASN A 123 -2.06 5.53 -15.74
CA ASN A 123 -1.23 4.97 -16.80
C ASN A 123 -0.20 3.96 -16.25
N LEU A 124 0.40 4.27 -15.11
CA LEU A 124 1.36 3.39 -14.46
C LEU A 124 0.71 2.07 -14.01
N ILE A 125 -0.45 2.14 -13.37
CA ILE A 125 -1.19 0.97 -12.91
C ILE A 125 -1.62 0.10 -14.11
N GLU A 126 -2.15 0.71 -15.16
CA GLU A 126 -2.55 -0.04 -16.37
C GLU A 126 -1.37 -0.77 -17.00
N LYS A 127 -0.23 -0.10 -17.11
CA LYS A 127 1.00 -0.68 -17.64
C LYS A 127 1.44 -1.90 -16.82
N LEU A 128 1.44 -1.77 -15.51
CA LEU A 128 1.89 -2.84 -14.60
C LEU A 128 0.89 -3.99 -14.54
N LYS A 129 -0.40 -3.73 -14.62
CA LYS A 129 -1.42 -4.79 -14.75
C LYS A 129 -1.17 -5.66 -15.98
N LYS A 130 -0.78 -5.06 -17.08
CA LYS A 130 -0.42 -5.80 -18.30
C LYS A 130 0.83 -6.66 -18.12
N GLN A 131 1.69 -6.29 -17.16
CA GLN A 131 2.89 -7.06 -16.79
C GLN A 131 2.61 -8.11 -15.71
N GLY A 132 1.35 -8.30 -15.30
CA GLY A 132 0.95 -9.30 -14.33
C GLY A 132 0.83 -8.80 -12.89
N TRP A 133 1.01 -7.50 -12.63
CA TRP A 133 0.81 -6.93 -11.30
C TRP A 133 -0.68 -6.87 -10.94
N THR A 134 -0.99 -7.08 -9.67
CA THR A 134 -2.35 -6.97 -9.12
C THR A 134 -2.41 -5.81 -8.15
N PHE A 135 -3.48 -5.02 -8.24
CA PHE A 135 -3.72 -3.86 -7.37
C PHE A 135 -5.03 -4.04 -6.61
N THR A 136 -4.99 -3.84 -5.32
CA THR A 136 -6.15 -3.90 -4.43
C THR A 136 -6.24 -2.62 -3.62
N PHE A 137 -7.44 -2.07 -3.50
CA PHE A 137 -7.71 -0.88 -2.69
C PHE A 137 -8.57 -1.27 -1.50
N ILE A 138 -8.16 -0.83 -0.31
CA ILE A 138 -8.90 -0.99 0.95
C ILE A 138 -9.17 0.39 1.50
N GLY A 139 -10.42 0.69 1.79
CA GLY A 139 -10.80 2.00 2.32
C GLY A 139 -12.26 2.32 2.06
N THR A 140 -12.55 3.56 1.72
CA THR A 140 -13.91 4.05 1.47
C THR A 140 -14.21 4.13 -0.03
N ASP A 141 -15.50 4.32 -0.36
CA ASP A 141 -15.97 4.57 -1.73
C ASP A 141 -15.74 6.03 -2.14
N ASN A 142 -14.55 6.56 -1.86
CA ASN A 142 -14.20 7.92 -2.22
C ASN A 142 -13.94 8.03 -3.73
N LEU A 143 -14.34 9.16 -4.33
CA LEU A 143 -14.22 9.40 -5.76
C LEU A 143 -12.79 9.31 -6.28
N ASP A 144 -11.80 9.72 -5.49
CA ASP A 144 -10.39 9.66 -5.90
C ASP A 144 -9.92 8.21 -6.06
N VAL A 145 -10.34 7.32 -5.17
CA VAL A 145 -10.06 5.88 -5.27
C VAL A 145 -10.78 5.29 -6.47
N GLU A 146 -12.06 5.60 -6.67
CA GLU A 146 -12.83 5.14 -7.82
C GLU A 146 -12.19 5.59 -9.13
N ALA A 147 -11.74 6.84 -9.19
CA ALA A 147 -11.06 7.37 -10.37
C ALA A 147 -9.76 6.62 -10.68
N ILE A 148 -8.99 6.23 -9.68
CA ILE A 148 -7.75 5.46 -9.84
C ILE A 148 -8.07 4.02 -10.25
N ALA A 149 -9.06 3.41 -9.63
CA ALA A 149 -9.42 1.99 -9.85
C ALA A 149 -10.14 1.76 -11.19
N ALA A 150 -10.81 2.79 -11.69
CA ALA A 150 -11.47 2.69 -12.99
C ALA A 150 -10.43 2.69 -14.11
#